data_b57706ffc9e6b32f8c88f0ecf7c1b8dc
#
_entry.id   b57706ffc9e6b32f8c88f0ecf7c1b8dc
#
_cell.length_a   1.000
_cell.length_b   1.000
_cell.length_c   1.000
_cell.angle_alpha   90.00
_cell.angle_beta   90.00
_cell.angle_gamma   90.00
#
_symmetry.space_group_name_H-M   'P 1'
#
loop_
_entity.id
_entity.type
_entity.pdbx_description
1 polymer ?
#
loop_
_entity_poly.entity_id
_entity_poly.type
_entity_poly.pdbx_seq_one_letter_code
_entity_poly.pdbx_strand_id
1 'polypeptide(L)'
;TNLSSDEENKILKIGLIAPLSGEFAELGNSLLYSSQLALDEIGDKNFFIVPRDAGHNDKEKLNNAIKDIKSKGIKIILGPLNNEDFKEVKKFNDLVFISPSNISPKFTDNIISIGVSLESQLISLIDFIKKEKRNKTVIMFPENQYTSLIEQKLKEMNLTNIRTFKYNPNPQVLTGEIETLTNYTQRKNNLKLRKKMFEDKDDEQSIKELEKLEQLYTLGDVNFDSVIIIDFGNNLKSVLTSLVYTDVNQDKVLFTTVNQWFDESIFYENTIKNIYYPSVNYKEFRRYNKNYYERFKKYPNEITILTYDALGLIYYAWKKNGYLNSINDFLFKNKIKGKIGTFSFKNGKVIQELDIYRTSNKKFVKF
;
A
#
# COMPACT_ATOMS: atom_id res chain seq x y z
N THR A 1 -28.21 -37.54 -1.23
CA THR A 1 -28.20 -37.85 0.20
C THR A 1 -28.18 -36.51 0.92
N ASN A 2 -29.31 -36.14 1.58
CA ASN A 2 -29.39 -34.99 2.44
C ASN A 2 -28.50 -35.28 3.69
N LEU A 3 -27.43 -34.53 3.82
CA LEU A 3 -26.62 -34.53 5.03
C LEU A 3 -27.48 -34.01 6.21
N SER A 4 -27.32 -34.56 7.40
CA SER A 4 -27.99 -34.01 8.57
C SER A 4 -27.54 -32.61 8.87
N SER A 5 -28.36 -31.76 9.51
CA SER A 5 -28.03 -30.39 9.84
C SER A 5 -26.69 -30.22 10.61
N ASP A 6 -26.32 -31.24 11.38
CA ASP A 6 -25.06 -31.30 12.14
C ASP A 6 -23.84 -31.62 11.24
N GLU A 7 -24.05 -32.28 10.10
CA GLU A 7 -22.99 -32.56 9.13
C GLU A 7 -22.79 -31.37 8.15
N GLU A 8 -23.87 -30.66 7.82
CA GLU A 8 -23.76 -29.42 6.98
C GLU A 8 -22.97 -28.34 7.69
N ASN A 9 -23.04 -28.20 8.99
CA ASN A 9 -22.23 -27.25 9.77
C ASN A 9 -20.73 -27.63 9.88
N LYS A 10 -20.37 -28.84 9.46
CA LYS A 10 -18.96 -29.29 9.43
C LYS A 10 -18.23 -28.94 8.15
N ILE A 11 -18.91 -28.46 7.11
CA ILE A 11 -18.31 -28.14 5.81
C ILE A 11 -18.44 -26.63 5.56
N LEU A 12 -17.31 -25.97 5.36
CA LEU A 12 -17.28 -24.58 4.93
C LEU A 12 -17.06 -24.50 3.42
N LYS A 13 -18.01 -23.91 2.70
CA LYS A 13 -17.87 -23.55 1.28
C LYS A 13 -17.89 -22.05 1.14
N ILE A 14 -16.91 -21.48 0.45
CA ILE A 14 -16.88 -20.07 0.10
C ILE A 14 -16.81 -19.90 -1.43
N GLY A 15 -17.37 -18.81 -1.92
CA GLY A 15 -17.18 -18.41 -3.30
C GLY A 15 -15.84 -17.70 -3.50
N LEU A 16 -15.33 -17.71 -4.73
CA LEU A 16 -14.24 -16.86 -5.17
C LEU A 16 -14.66 -16.21 -6.47
N ILE A 17 -14.62 -14.89 -6.53
CA ILE A 17 -14.89 -14.10 -7.74
C ILE A 17 -13.65 -13.34 -8.17
N ALA A 18 -13.22 -13.54 -9.40
CA ALA A 18 -12.05 -12.89 -9.99
C ALA A 18 -12.16 -12.92 -11.52
N PRO A 19 -11.39 -12.08 -12.23
CA PRO A 19 -11.28 -12.17 -13.69
C PRO A 19 -10.41 -13.40 -14.06
N LEU A 20 -11.04 -14.55 -14.27
CA LEU A 20 -10.33 -15.80 -14.58
C LEU A 20 -10.08 -15.99 -16.09
N SER A 21 -10.63 -15.11 -16.92
CA SER A 21 -10.44 -15.07 -18.37
C SER A 21 -10.19 -13.66 -18.88
N GLY A 22 -9.69 -13.53 -20.13
CA GLY A 22 -9.41 -12.24 -20.78
C GLY A 22 -8.11 -11.60 -20.33
N GLU A 23 -7.98 -10.31 -20.58
CA GLU A 23 -6.76 -9.52 -20.34
C GLU A 23 -6.26 -9.56 -18.89
N PHE A 24 -7.18 -9.60 -17.92
CA PHE A 24 -6.86 -9.59 -16.50
C PHE A 24 -6.82 -10.99 -15.86
N ALA A 25 -6.79 -12.04 -16.68
CA ALA A 25 -6.77 -13.43 -16.20
C ALA A 25 -5.56 -13.73 -15.30
N GLU A 26 -4.44 -13.07 -15.51
CA GLU A 26 -3.24 -13.25 -14.68
C GLU A 26 -3.47 -12.82 -13.22
N LEU A 27 -4.15 -11.70 -13.01
CA LEU A 27 -4.52 -11.22 -11.67
C LEU A 27 -5.52 -12.18 -11.01
N GLY A 28 -6.55 -12.60 -11.74
CA GLY A 28 -7.55 -13.55 -11.23
C GLY A 28 -6.96 -14.92 -10.89
N ASN A 29 -6.12 -15.44 -11.76
CA ASN A 29 -5.40 -16.69 -11.50
C ASN A 29 -4.43 -16.56 -10.33
N SER A 30 -3.80 -15.40 -10.14
CA SER A 30 -2.96 -15.17 -8.97
C SER A 30 -3.77 -15.27 -7.67
N LEU A 31 -4.99 -14.74 -7.62
CA LEU A 31 -5.89 -14.90 -6.48
C LEU A 31 -6.26 -16.37 -6.24
N LEU A 32 -6.62 -17.09 -7.29
CA LEU A 32 -6.99 -18.51 -7.23
C LEU A 32 -5.83 -19.37 -6.71
N TYR A 33 -4.63 -19.18 -7.26
CA TYR A 33 -3.45 -19.94 -6.85
C TYR A 33 -2.99 -19.59 -5.44
N SER A 34 -3.07 -18.33 -5.05
CA SER A 34 -2.83 -17.90 -3.66
C SER A 34 -3.81 -18.55 -2.70
N SER A 35 -5.07 -18.69 -3.13
CA SER A 35 -6.10 -19.39 -2.35
C SER A 35 -5.79 -20.87 -2.20
N GLN A 36 -5.31 -21.53 -3.24
CA GLN A 36 -4.89 -22.94 -3.15
C GLN A 36 -3.74 -23.14 -2.16
N LEU A 37 -2.71 -22.27 -2.22
CA LEU A 37 -1.61 -22.33 -1.26
C LEU A 37 -2.10 -22.13 0.19
N ALA A 38 -3.01 -21.21 0.41
CA ALA A 38 -3.56 -20.94 1.74
C ALA A 38 -4.40 -22.13 2.25
N LEU A 39 -5.23 -22.74 1.40
CA LEU A 39 -6.01 -23.95 1.77
C LEU A 39 -5.11 -25.12 2.11
N ASP A 40 -4.06 -25.36 1.32
CA ASP A 40 -3.12 -26.45 1.58
C ASP A 40 -2.40 -26.25 2.91
N GLU A 41 -2.09 -25.01 3.26
CA GLU A 41 -1.46 -24.70 4.55
C GLU A 41 -2.43 -24.78 5.74
N ILE A 42 -3.71 -24.42 5.57
CA ILE A 42 -4.76 -24.63 6.56
C ILE A 42 -4.98 -26.13 6.78
N GLY A 43 -4.93 -26.93 5.71
CA GLY A 43 -4.98 -28.40 5.77
C GLY A 43 -6.32 -28.98 6.22
N ASP A 44 -7.40 -28.19 6.29
CA ASP A 44 -8.74 -28.66 6.68
C ASP A 44 -9.50 -29.17 5.45
N LYS A 45 -9.75 -30.48 5.42
CA LYS A 45 -10.46 -31.15 4.32
C LYS A 45 -11.92 -30.74 4.17
N ASN A 46 -12.47 -30.03 5.13
CA ASN A 46 -13.84 -29.53 5.12
C ASN A 46 -13.95 -28.07 4.68
N PHE A 47 -12.86 -27.45 4.23
CA PHE A 47 -12.86 -26.08 3.74
C PHE A 47 -12.66 -26.06 2.21
N PHE A 48 -13.65 -25.56 1.48
CA PHE A 48 -13.67 -25.57 0.01
C PHE A 48 -13.88 -24.20 -0.57
N ILE A 49 -13.27 -23.96 -1.74
CA ILE A 49 -13.46 -22.74 -2.55
C ILE A 49 -14.17 -23.11 -3.84
N VAL A 50 -15.19 -22.32 -4.20
CA VAL A 50 -15.96 -22.43 -5.45
C VAL A 50 -15.64 -21.22 -6.33
N PRO A 51 -14.68 -21.35 -7.27
CA PRO A 51 -14.28 -20.23 -8.12
C PRO A 51 -15.30 -19.96 -9.21
N ARG A 52 -15.48 -18.66 -9.55
CA ARG A 52 -16.28 -18.18 -10.68
C ARG A 52 -15.57 -17.03 -11.38
N ASP A 53 -15.59 -17.09 -12.69
CA ASP A 53 -15.09 -16.01 -13.51
C ASP A 53 -16.08 -14.84 -13.49
N ALA A 54 -15.65 -13.74 -12.90
CA ALA A 54 -16.46 -12.51 -12.78
C ALA A 54 -16.14 -11.49 -13.88
N GLY A 55 -15.18 -11.80 -14.79
CA GLY A 55 -14.67 -10.82 -15.75
C GLY A 55 -13.95 -9.66 -15.09
N HIS A 56 -13.62 -8.65 -15.88
CA HIS A 56 -13.07 -7.37 -15.40
C HIS A 56 -13.93 -6.24 -15.94
N ASN A 57 -14.50 -5.44 -15.04
CA ASN A 57 -15.48 -4.39 -15.37
C ASN A 57 -16.70 -4.90 -16.17
N ASP A 58 -17.04 -6.16 -16.02
CA ASP A 58 -18.17 -6.83 -16.67
C ASP A 58 -19.28 -7.09 -15.64
N LYS A 59 -20.22 -6.17 -15.55
CA LYS A 59 -21.32 -6.24 -14.57
C LYS A 59 -22.20 -7.47 -14.74
N GLU A 60 -22.46 -7.88 -15.97
CA GLU A 60 -23.31 -9.03 -16.25
C GLU A 60 -22.64 -10.32 -15.79
N LYS A 61 -21.38 -10.50 -16.16
CA LYS A 61 -20.58 -11.66 -15.77
C LYS A 61 -20.41 -11.76 -14.27
N LEU A 62 -20.09 -10.63 -13.62
CA LEU A 62 -20.00 -10.52 -12.16
C LEU A 62 -21.33 -10.92 -11.48
N ASN A 63 -22.46 -10.35 -11.91
CA ASN A 63 -23.76 -10.67 -11.34
C ASN A 63 -24.14 -12.14 -11.53
N ASN A 64 -23.85 -12.73 -12.69
CA ASN A 64 -24.11 -14.15 -12.96
C ASN A 64 -23.24 -15.04 -12.08
N ALA A 65 -21.95 -14.72 -11.91
CA ALA A 65 -21.03 -15.42 -11.01
C ALA A 65 -21.55 -15.41 -9.56
N ILE A 66 -21.98 -14.26 -9.05
CA ILE A 66 -22.51 -14.11 -7.68
C ILE A 66 -23.81 -14.89 -7.52
N LYS A 67 -24.74 -14.81 -8.47
CA LYS A 67 -26.01 -15.57 -8.43
C LYS A 67 -25.78 -17.07 -8.42
N ASP A 68 -24.84 -17.57 -9.22
CA ASP A 68 -24.50 -18.99 -9.22
C ASP A 68 -23.90 -19.45 -7.87
N ILE A 69 -23.01 -18.66 -7.29
CA ILE A 69 -22.45 -18.93 -5.96
C ILE A 69 -23.60 -18.96 -4.91
N LYS A 70 -24.45 -17.94 -4.93
CA LYS A 70 -25.58 -17.83 -4.02
C LYS A 70 -26.57 -19.00 -4.15
N SER A 71 -26.84 -19.48 -5.38
CA SER A 71 -27.73 -20.64 -5.63
C SER A 71 -27.22 -21.94 -4.97
N LYS A 72 -25.94 -22.02 -4.65
CA LYS A 72 -25.31 -23.13 -3.93
C LYS A 72 -25.33 -22.98 -2.39
N GLY A 73 -26.09 -22.00 -1.87
CA GLY A 73 -26.20 -21.70 -0.45
C GLY A 73 -24.95 -21.03 0.15
N ILE A 74 -24.02 -20.56 -0.69
CA ILE A 74 -22.80 -19.94 -0.23
C ILE A 74 -23.05 -18.44 0.06
N LYS A 75 -22.67 -17.99 1.26
CA LYS A 75 -22.87 -16.62 1.72
C LYS A 75 -21.57 -15.78 1.78
N ILE A 76 -20.41 -16.44 1.85
CA ILE A 76 -19.12 -15.78 1.99
C ILE A 76 -18.37 -15.89 0.67
N ILE A 77 -17.87 -14.77 0.16
CA ILE A 77 -17.21 -14.68 -1.14
C ILE A 77 -15.87 -13.99 -0.98
N LEU A 78 -14.80 -14.61 -1.45
CA LEU A 78 -13.48 -14.01 -1.58
C LEU A 78 -13.42 -13.16 -2.85
N GLY A 79 -13.03 -11.90 -2.74
CA GLY A 79 -13.09 -10.87 -3.79
C GLY A 79 -14.20 -9.84 -3.50
N PRO A 80 -14.44 -8.90 -4.40
CA PRO A 80 -13.74 -8.62 -5.66
C PRO A 80 -12.40 -7.89 -5.44
N LEU A 81 -11.67 -7.62 -6.53
CA LEU A 81 -10.37 -6.96 -6.48
C LEU A 81 -10.40 -5.50 -6.93
N ASN A 82 -11.32 -5.11 -7.81
CA ASN A 82 -11.35 -3.78 -8.41
C ASN A 82 -12.48 -2.89 -7.86
N ASN A 83 -12.33 -1.57 -8.05
CA ASN A 83 -13.24 -0.57 -7.48
C ASN A 83 -14.66 -0.61 -8.08
N GLU A 84 -14.79 -0.86 -9.38
CA GLU A 84 -16.10 -0.89 -10.04
C GLU A 84 -16.93 -2.07 -9.56
N ASP A 85 -16.29 -3.23 -9.36
CA ASP A 85 -16.95 -4.42 -8.80
C ASP A 85 -17.39 -4.20 -7.35
N PHE A 86 -16.65 -3.39 -6.56
CA PHE A 86 -17.08 -3.03 -5.19
C PHE A 86 -18.41 -2.30 -5.19
N LYS A 87 -18.68 -1.46 -6.20
CA LYS A 87 -19.96 -0.75 -6.33
C LYS A 87 -21.11 -1.71 -6.64
N GLU A 88 -20.86 -2.74 -7.45
CA GLU A 88 -21.88 -3.73 -7.82
C GLU A 88 -22.19 -4.69 -6.66
N VAL A 89 -21.18 -5.21 -5.97
CA VAL A 89 -21.39 -6.21 -4.90
C VAL A 89 -22.15 -5.66 -3.68
N LYS A 90 -22.17 -4.34 -3.46
CA LYS A 90 -22.99 -3.69 -2.42
C LYS A 90 -24.47 -4.00 -2.52
N LYS A 91 -24.96 -4.34 -3.72
CA LYS A 91 -26.37 -4.69 -3.96
C LYS A 91 -26.75 -6.05 -3.36
N PHE A 92 -25.77 -6.89 -3.06
CA PHE A 92 -25.97 -8.23 -2.49
C PHE A 92 -25.77 -8.19 -0.97
N ASN A 93 -26.63 -7.46 -0.28
CA ASN A 93 -26.52 -7.18 1.16
C ASN A 93 -26.72 -8.41 2.06
N ASP A 94 -27.17 -9.53 1.52
CA ASP A 94 -27.29 -10.83 2.17
C ASP A 94 -26.02 -11.71 2.02
N LEU A 95 -24.99 -11.21 1.33
CA LEU A 95 -23.70 -11.86 1.17
C LEU A 95 -22.59 -11.04 1.85
N VAL A 96 -21.52 -11.70 2.23
CA VAL A 96 -20.31 -11.06 2.78
C VAL A 96 -19.15 -11.27 1.82
N PHE A 97 -18.48 -10.18 1.47
CA PHE A 97 -17.32 -10.19 0.60
C PHE A 97 -16.05 -9.90 1.42
N ILE A 98 -15.06 -10.77 1.30
CA ILE A 98 -13.74 -10.60 1.91
C ILE A 98 -12.74 -10.38 0.78
N SER A 99 -12.07 -9.24 0.76
CA SER A 99 -11.21 -8.85 -0.35
C SER A 99 -9.77 -8.59 0.10
N PRO A 100 -8.75 -9.09 -0.61
CA PRO A 100 -7.36 -8.67 -0.40
C PRO A 100 -7.02 -7.34 -1.08
N SER A 101 -7.99 -6.67 -1.70
CA SER A 101 -7.80 -5.38 -2.38
C SER A 101 -7.32 -4.28 -1.42
N ASN A 102 -6.56 -3.33 -1.96
CA ASN A 102 -6.12 -2.12 -1.24
C ASN A 102 -7.22 -1.05 -1.11
N ILE A 103 -8.40 -1.28 -1.71
CA ILE A 103 -9.58 -0.42 -1.55
C ILE A 103 -10.12 -0.64 -0.13
N SER A 104 -10.53 0.44 0.54
CA SER A 104 -10.97 0.41 1.94
C SER A 104 -12.45 0.83 2.07
N PRO A 105 -13.41 -0.08 1.75
CA PRO A 105 -14.83 0.17 1.96
C PRO A 105 -15.17 0.18 3.45
N LYS A 106 -16.33 0.75 3.79
CA LYS A 106 -16.89 0.64 5.14
C LYS A 106 -17.58 -0.72 5.32
N PHE A 107 -17.62 -1.24 6.54
CA PHE A 107 -18.32 -2.51 6.85
C PHE A 107 -19.82 -2.49 6.51
N THR A 108 -20.45 -1.30 6.49
CA THR A 108 -21.84 -1.14 6.05
C THR A 108 -22.07 -1.53 4.59
N ASP A 109 -21.00 -1.64 3.82
CA ASP A 109 -21.04 -2.04 2.42
C ASP A 109 -20.98 -3.58 2.23
N ASN A 110 -21.17 -4.38 3.31
CA ASN A 110 -21.05 -5.86 3.36
C ASN A 110 -19.69 -6.40 2.84
N ILE A 111 -18.66 -5.57 2.88
CA ILE A 111 -17.32 -5.88 2.36
C ILE A 111 -16.28 -5.65 3.46
N ILE A 112 -15.41 -6.63 3.65
CA ILE A 112 -14.20 -6.50 4.48
C ILE A 112 -13.01 -6.53 3.54
N SER A 113 -12.29 -5.42 3.43
CA SER A 113 -11.05 -5.35 2.66
C SER A 113 -9.86 -5.41 3.60
N ILE A 114 -9.03 -6.43 3.45
CA ILE A 114 -7.83 -6.64 4.28
C ILE A 114 -6.54 -6.29 3.55
N GLY A 115 -6.64 -5.61 2.42
CA GLY A 115 -5.49 -5.11 1.66
C GLY A 115 -4.68 -4.05 2.40
N VAL A 116 -3.51 -3.72 1.85
CA VAL A 116 -2.66 -2.64 2.34
C VAL A 116 -3.22 -1.30 1.85
N SER A 117 -4.25 -0.79 2.53
CA SER A 117 -4.93 0.44 2.13
C SER A 117 -4.03 1.67 2.30
N LEU A 118 -4.26 2.72 1.49
CA LEU A 118 -3.57 4.01 1.64
C LEU A 118 -3.73 4.58 3.05
N GLU A 119 -4.91 4.41 3.66
CA GLU A 119 -5.18 4.84 5.03
C GLU A 119 -4.23 4.15 6.04
N SER A 120 -4.09 2.83 5.96
CA SER A 120 -3.17 2.07 6.82
C SER A 120 -1.71 2.51 6.64
N GLN A 121 -1.31 2.79 5.40
CA GLN A 121 0.03 3.24 5.07
C GLN A 121 0.32 4.63 5.63
N LEU A 122 -0.61 5.58 5.45
CA LEU A 122 -0.47 6.94 5.96
C LEU A 122 -0.45 6.97 7.49
N ILE A 123 -1.27 6.15 8.17
CA ILE A 123 -1.22 6.02 9.63
C ILE A 123 0.18 5.59 10.07
N SER A 124 0.73 4.53 9.48
CA SER A 124 2.05 4.00 9.82
C SER A 124 3.16 5.02 9.56
N LEU A 125 3.10 5.74 8.43
CA LEU A 125 4.09 6.77 8.08
C LEU A 125 4.03 7.97 9.00
N ILE A 126 2.84 8.48 9.31
CA ILE A 126 2.67 9.63 10.19
C ILE A 126 3.15 9.31 11.60
N ASP A 127 2.84 8.11 12.11
CA ASP A 127 3.32 7.68 13.42
C ASP A 127 4.85 7.52 13.44
N PHE A 128 5.44 7.01 12.36
CA PHE A 128 6.88 6.92 12.19
C PHE A 128 7.54 8.32 12.17
N ILE A 129 7.05 9.23 11.32
CA ILE A 129 7.55 10.60 11.19
C ILE A 129 7.51 11.33 12.53
N LYS A 130 6.44 11.16 13.32
CA LYS A 130 6.33 11.72 14.68
C LYS A 130 7.36 11.13 15.63
N LYS A 131 7.62 9.81 15.59
CA LYS A 131 8.67 9.15 16.39
C LYS A 131 10.05 9.69 16.06
N GLU A 132 10.30 9.99 14.80
CA GLU A 132 11.53 10.65 14.31
C GLU A 132 11.57 12.15 14.60
N LYS A 133 10.61 12.69 15.39
CA LYS A 133 10.51 14.08 15.82
C LYS A 133 10.46 15.09 14.67
N ARG A 134 9.82 14.70 13.56
CA ARG A 134 9.60 15.58 12.41
C ARG A 134 8.22 16.24 12.51
N ASN A 135 8.15 17.53 12.20
CA ASN A 135 6.95 18.34 12.43
C ASN A 135 6.46 19.09 11.19
N LYS A 136 7.27 19.13 10.13
CA LYS A 136 6.97 19.89 8.91
C LYS A 136 6.96 18.94 7.71
N THR A 137 5.90 18.12 7.64
CA THR A 137 5.73 17.13 6.59
C THR A 137 5.08 17.74 5.35
N VAL A 138 5.54 17.33 4.16
CA VAL A 138 4.87 17.57 2.88
C VAL A 138 4.41 16.24 2.31
N ILE A 139 3.12 16.12 1.98
CA ILE A 139 2.59 14.97 1.22
C ILE A 139 2.60 15.33 -0.26
N MET A 140 3.37 14.58 -1.03
CA MET A 140 3.57 14.77 -2.46
C MET A 140 2.86 13.67 -3.25
N PHE A 141 2.12 14.04 -4.28
CA PHE A 141 1.44 13.07 -5.17
C PHE A 141 1.24 13.63 -6.57
N PRO A 142 1.18 12.76 -7.61
CA PRO A 142 1.07 13.20 -8.98
C PRO A 142 -0.33 13.71 -9.33
N GLU A 143 -0.41 14.65 -10.25
CA GLU A 143 -1.66 15.02 -10.95
C GLU A 143 -1.97 13.97 -12.01
N ASN A 144 -2.88 13.05 -11.68
CA ASN A 144 -3.35 11.99 -12.56
C ASN A 144 -4.76 11.52 -12.15
N GLN A 145 -5.22 10.41 -12.70
CA GLN A 145 -6.53 9.84 -12.41
C GLN A 145 -6.78 9.48 -10.93
N TYR A 146 -5.74 9.37 -10.11
CA TYR A 146 -5.84 9.03 -8.67
C TYR A 146 -5.85 10.26 -7.76
N THR A 147 -5.61 11.46 -8.30
CA THR A 147 -5.53 12.71 -7.50
C THR A 147 -6.75 12.91 -6.60
N SER A 148 -7.95 12.83 -7.17
CA SER A 148 -9.20 13.02 -6.41
C SER A 148 -9.39 11.96 -5.30
N LEU A 149 -8.96 10.72 -5.55
CA LEU A 149 -9.03 9.65 -4.55
C LEU A 149 -8.08 9.92 -3.38
N ILE A 150 -6.87 10.38 -3.67
CA ILE A 150 -5.88 10.73 -2.64
C ILE A 150 -6.39 11.92 -1.82
N GLU A 151 -6.84 12.98 -2.45
CA GLU A 151 -7.38 14.17 -1.77
C GLU A 151 -8.59 13.82 -0.88
N GLN A 152 -9.51 13.01 -1.39
CA GLN A 152 -10.63 12.52 -0.59
C GLN A 152 -10.13 11.74 0.64
N LYS A 153 -9.15 10.86 0.49
CA LYS A 153 -8.60 10.08 1.60
C LYS A 153 -7.92 10.97 2.64
N LEU A 154 -7.13 11.95 2.22
CA LEU A 154 -6.50 12.90 3.14
C LEU A 154 -7.54 13.70 3.94
N LYS A 155 -8.66 14.09 3.29
CA LYS A 155 -9.79 14.75 3.95
C LYS A 155 -10.50 13.83 4.96
N GLU A 156 -10.79 12.58 4.57
CA GLU A 156 -11.41 11.58 5.47
C GLU A 156 -10.57 11.31 6.72
N MET A 157 -9.26 11.39 6.60
CA MET A 157 -8.31 11.20 7.71
C MET A 157 -8.02 12.47 8.53
N ASN A 158 -8.67 13.59 8.22
CA ASN A 158 -8.40 14.91 8.83
C ASN A 158 -6.93 15.36 8.70
N LEU A 159 -6.29 15.04 7.58
CA LEU A 159 -4.89 15.42 7.29
C LEU A 159 -4.78 16.74 6.51
N THR A 160 -5.83 17.55 6.52
CA THR A 160 -5.89 18.83 5.79
C THR A 160 -4.91 19.89 6.34
N ASN A 161 -4.42 19.71 7.56
CA ASN A 161 -3.42 20.59 8.16
C ASN A 161 -1.97 20.27 7.73
N ILE A 162 -1.76 19.13 7.05
CA ILE A 162 -0.47 18.78 6.48
C ILE A 162 -0.37 19.40 5.09
N ARG A 163 0.75 20.08 4.83
CA ARG A 163 1.01 20.67 3.52
C ARG A 163 0.98 19.58 2.44
N THR A 164 0.23 19.79 1.38
CA THR A 164 0.21 18.93 0.20
C THR A 164 0.91 19.61 -0.97
N PHE A 165 1.51 18.81 -1.84
CA PHE A 165 2.13 19.26 -3.08
C PHE A 165 1.76 18.30 -4.22
N LYS A 166 0.95 18.78 -5.14
CA LYS A 166 0.62 18.07 -6.38
C LYS A 166 1.67 18.43 -7.43
N TYR A 167 2.11 17.45 -8.19
CA TYR A 167 3.11 17.67 -9.23
C TYR A 167 2.69 17.00 -10.55
N ASN A 168 3.14 17.61 -11.64
CA ASN A 168 3.00 17.00 -12.95
C ASN A 168 4.03 15.85 -13.08
N PRO A 169 3.60 14.60 -13.37
CA PRO A 169 4.51 13.46 -13.48
C PRO A 169 5.42 13.51 -14.74
N ASN A 170 5.21 14.45 -15.65
CA ASN A 170 6.10 14.64 -16.80
C ASN A 170 7.50 15.10 -16.32
N PRO A 171 8.58 14.34 -16.56
CA PRO A 171 9.92 14.67 -16.08
C PRO A 171 10.42 16.06 -16.53
N GLN A 172 9.96 16.56 -17.70
CA GLN A 172 10.34 17.87 -18.20
C GLN A 172 9.78 19.03 -17.36
N VAL A 173 8.68 18.81 -16.65
CA VAL A 173 8.00 19.81 -15.83
C VAL A 173 8.32 19.60 -14.35
N LEU A 174 8.37 18.36 -13.92
CA LEU A 174 8.52 17.92 -12.52
C LEU A 174 9.69 18.64 -11.82
N THR A 175 10.86 18.67 -12.43
CA THR A 175 12.06 19.26 -11.80
C THR A 175 11.85 20.75 -11.48
N GLY A 176 11.24 21.52 -12.38
CA GLY A 176 10.93 22.93 -12.16
C GLY A 176 9.90 23.17 -11.04
N GLU A 177 8.92 22.27 -10.92
CA GLU A 177 7.95 22.34 -9.83
C GLU A 177 8.61 22.02 -8.47
N ILE A 178 9.53 21.05 -8.42
CA ILE A 178 10.30 20.73 -7.21
C ILE A 178 11.31 21.84 -6.88
N GLU A 179 11.92 22.50 -7.87
CA GLU A 179 12.72 23.71 -7.64
C GLU A 179 11.92 24.80 -6.92
N THR A 180 10.66 24.98 -7.32
CA THR A 180 9.73 25.91 -6.68
C THR A 180 9.41 25.47 -5.24
N LEU A 181 9.07 24.20 -5.03
CA LEU A 181 8.78 23.65 -3.70
C LEU A 181 9.93 23.84 -2.70
N THR A 182 11.17 23.66 -3.20
CA THR A 182 12.40 23.70 -2.40
C THR A 182 13.04 25.09 -2.31
N ASN A 183 12.47 26.10 -2.96
CA ASN A 183 13.07 27.43 -3.11
C ASN A 183 14.51 27.39 -3.64
N TYR A 184 14.80 26.46 -4.56
CA TYR A 184 16.15 26.14 -5.04
C TYR A 184 16.88 27.37 -5.60
N THR A 185 16.23 28.13 -6.48
CA THR A 185 16.80 29.34 -7.07
C THR A 185 17.16 30.37 -6.01
N GLN A 186 16.30 30.60 -5.02
CA GLN A 186 16.60 31.51 -3.92
C GLN A 186 17.78 31.04 -3.08
N ARG A 187 17.84 29.76 -2.77
CA ARG A 187 18.93 29.14 -2.00
C ARG A 187 20.26 29.20 -2.75
N LYS A 188 20.27 29.05 -4.09
CA LYS A 188 21.45 29.28 -4.94
C LYS A 188 21.91 30.75 -4.89
N ASN A 189 20.95 31.66 -5.01
CA ASN A 189 21.26 33.10 -4.92
C ASN A 189 21.83 33.48 -3.55
N ASN A 190 21.30 32.94 -2.49
CA ASN A 190 21.83 33.16 -1.13
C ASN A 190 23.30 32.72 -1.02
N LEU A 191 23.64 31.56 -1.59
CA LEU A 191 25.03 31.07 -1.63
C LEU A 191 25.92 32.01 -2.41
N LYS A 192 25.48 32.44 -3.61
CA LYS A 192 26.24 33.39 -4.45
C LYS A 192 26.50 34.72 -3.74
N LEU A 193 25.48 35.25 -3.09
CA LEU A 193 25.62 36.49 -2.31
C LEU A 193 26.57 36.32 -1.13
N ARG A 194 26.48 35.19 -0.43
CA ARG A 194 27.37 34.93 0.70
C ARG A 194 28.82 34.76 0.29
N LYS A 195 29.12 34.08 -0.82
CA LYS A 195 30.49 33.96 -1.38
C LYS A 195 31.07 35.32 -1.68
N LYS A 196 30.32 36.19 -2.35
CA LYS A 196 30.79 37.56 -2.68
C LYS A 196 31.21 38.39 -1.46
N MET A 197 30.67 38.11 -0.28
CA MET A 197 31.04 38.81 0.96
C MET A 197 32.47 38.49 1.41
N PHE A 198 33.08 37.43 0.91
CA PHE A 198 34.39 36.94 1.30
C PHE A 198 35.39 36.91 0.17
N GLU A 199 34.98 37.03 -1.12
CA GLU A 199 35.85 36.97 -2.32
C GLU A 199 37.00 38.00 -2.29
N ASP A 200 36.76 39.20 -1.74
CA ASP A 200 37.72 40.28 -1.72
C ASP A 200 38.43 40.44 -0.36
N LYS A 201 38.40 39.41 0.51
CA LYS A 201 39.02 39.46 1.83
C LYS A 201 40.19 38.52 1.95
N ASP A 202 41.32 39.04 2.42
CA ASP A 202 42.59 38.32 2.55
C ASP A 202 42.84 37.76 3.97
N ASP A 203 41.94 37.95 4.93
CA ASP A 203 42.11 37.42 6.25
C ASP A 203 41.83 35.92 6.28
N GLU A 204 42.60 35.19 7.14
CA GLU A 204 42.55 33.72 7.24
C GLU A 204 41.16 33.18 7.53
N GLN A 205 40.34 33.92 8.30
CA GLN A 205 38.99 33.47 8.68
C GLN A 205 38.04 33.56 7.46
N SER A 206 38.14 34.62 6.67
CA SER A 206 37.37 34.80 5.43
C SER A 206 37.73 33.77 4.37
N ILE A 207 39.01 33.47 4.21
CA ILE A 207 39.48 32.43 3.28
C ILE A 207 38.90 31.06 3.69
N LYS A 208 38.98 30.65 4.95
CA LYS A 208 38.41 29.39 5.45
C LYS A 208 36.88 29.34 5.29
N GLU A 209 36.21 30.45 5.45
CA GLU A 209 34.75 30.49 5.25
C GLU A 209 34.39 30.37 3.78
N LEU A 210 35.12 31.02 2.88
CA LEU A 210 34.94 30.88 1.42
C LEU A 210 35.17 29.45 0.96
N GLU A 211 36.24 28.79 1.41
CA GLU A 211 36.50 27.37 1.13
C GLU A 211 35.34 26.45 1.53
N LYS A 212 34.72 26.68 2.70
CA LYS A 212 33.53 25.94 3.11
C LYS A 212 32.32 26.20 2.20
N LEU A 213 32.09 27.46 1.81
CA LEU A 213 30.99 27.83 0.95
C LEU A 213 31.18 27.28 -0.46
N GLU A 214 32.41 27.10 -0.94
CA GLU A 214 32.68 26.50 -2.25
C GLU A 214 32.26 25.04 -2.36
N GLN A 215 32.19 24.34 -1.25
CA GLN A 215 31.73 22.94 -1.19
C GLN A 215 30.18 22.79 -1.21
N LEU A 216 29.44 23.89 -1.13
CA LEU A 216 27.99 23.90 -1.10
C LEU A 216 27.41 24.15 -2.49
N TYR A 217 26.25 23.56 -2.75
CA TYR A 217 25.43 23.82 -3.96
C TYR A 217 24.38 24.89 -3.70
N THR A 218 23.85 24.97 -2.48
CA THR A 218 22.86 25.96 -2.04
C THR A 218 23.16 26.43 -0.62
N LEU A 219 22.58 27.57 -0.20
CA LEU A 219 22.67 28.07 1.18
C LEU A 219 21.28 28.24 1.78
N GLY A 220 21.07 27.61 2.92
CA GLY A 220 19.80 27.56 3.65
C GLY A 220 19.07 26.22 3.49
N ASP A 221 18.20 25.93 4.41
CA ASP A 221 17.41 24.71 4.46
C ASP A 221 16.07 24.89 3.72
N VAL A 222 15.47 23.78 3.31
CA VAL A 222 14.07 23.76 2.84
C VAL A 222 13.13 23.98 4.04
N ASN A 223 11.88 24.36 3.78
CA ASN A 223 10.89 24.67 4.82
C ASN A 223 10.09 23.44 5.29
N PHE A 224 10.61 22.24 5.07
CA PHE A 224 10.05 20.98 5.54
C PHE A 224 11.17 20.04 6.02
N ASP A 225 10.83 19.11 6.91
CA ASP A 225 11.77 18.15 7.52
C ASP A 225 11.42 16.68 7.21
N SER A 226 10.34 16.46 6.48
CA SER A 226 9.93 15.14 6.01
C SER A 226 9.03 15.25 4.78
N VAL A 227 9.08 14.23 3.92
CA VAL A 227 8.19 14.08 2.78
C VAL A 227 7.54 12.71 2.78
N ILE A 228 6.26 12.64 2.40
CA ILE A 228 5.55 11.41 2.06
C ILE A 228 5.23 11.47 0.57
N ILE A 229 5.89 10.64 -0.23
CA ILE A 229 5.69 10.59 -1.68
C ILE A 229 4.72 9.46 -2.01
N ILE A 230 3.53 9.78 -2.51
CA ILE A 230 2.52 8.79 -2.93
C ILE A 230 2.69 8.54 -4.41
N ASP A 231 3.71 7.76 -4.77
CA ASP A 231 3.99 7.37 -6.15
C ASP A 231 4.80 6.06 -6.20
N PHE A 232 4.99 5.52 -7.41
CA PHE A 232 5.59 4.21 -7.65
C PHE A 232 6.55 4.25 -8.84
N GLY A 233 7.43 3.25 -8.90
CA GLY A 233 8.27 2.96 -10.04
C GLY A 233 9.10 4.16 -10.50
N ASN A 234 9.12 4.42 -11.81
CA ASN A 234 9.93 5.50 -12.39
C ASN A 234 9.50 6.90 -11.97
N ASN A 235 8.20 7.13 -11.71
CA ASN A 235 7.73 8.43 -11.24
C ASN A 235 8.30 8.73 -9.85
N LEU A 236 8.22 7.77 -8.91
CA LEU A 236 8.83 7.90 -7.58
C LEU A 236 10.34 8.24 -7.69
N LYS A 237 11.06 7.52 -8.56
CA LYS A 237 12.50 7.75 -8.79
C LYS A 237 12.77 9.15 -9.30
N SER A 238 11.97 9.64 -10.25
CA SER A 238 12.07 11.00 -10.80
C SER A 238 11.87 12.06 -9.70
N VAL A 239 10.88 11.89 -8.82
CA VAL A 239 10.64 12.80 -7.69
C VAL A 239 11.84 12.79 -6.73
N LEU A 240 12.31 11.61 -6.35
CA LEU A 240 13.46 11.46 -5.44
C LEU A 240 14.72 12.10 -6.04
N THR A 241 15.01 11.85 -7.32
CA THR A 241 16.16 12.44 -8.02
C THR A 241 16.04 13.97 -8.09
N SER A 242 14.85 14.51 -8.36
CA SER A 242 14.62 15.96 -8.38
C SER A 242 14.78 16.61 -7.01
N LEU A 243 14.37 15.96 -5.93
CA LEU A 243 14.62 16.43 -4.55
C LEU A 243 16.13 16.47 -4.24
N VAL A 244 16.89 15.46 -4.64
CA VAL A 244 18.36 15.45 -4.48
C VAL A 244 19.02 16.48 -5.36
N TYR A 245 18.61 16.60 -6.61
CA TYR A 245 19.11 17.62 -7.55
C TYR A 245 18.92 19.03 -7.01
N THR A 246 17.80 19.30 -6.35
CA THR A 246 17.52 20.60 -5.73
C THR A 246 18.19 20.75 -4.35
N ASP A 247 19.18 19.93 -4.06
CA ASP A 247 20.00 19.98 -2.83
C ASP A 247 19.15 19.89 -1.54
N VAL A 248 18.17 18.99 -1.52
CA VAL A 248 17.46 18.64 -0.30
C VAL A 248 18.32 17.70 0.53
N ASN A 249 18.75 18.16 1.70
CA ASN A 249 19.65 17.41 2.56
C ASN A 249 18.97 16.21 3.19
N GLN A 250 19.37 15.00 2.79
CA GLN A 250 18.79 13.73 3.26
C GLN A 250 19.13 13.42 4.74
N ASP A 251 20.07 14.10 5.35
CA ASP A 251 20.34 13.97 6.78
C ASP A 251 19.40 14.85 7.63
N LYS A 252 18.83 15.90 7.01
CA LYS A 252 17.87 16.81 7.63
C LYS A 252 16.43 16.50 7.28
N VAL A 253 16.16 16.00 6.09
CA VAL A 253 14.82 15.71 5.58
C VAL A 253 14.62 14.20 5.45
N LEU A 254 13.61 13.68 6.13
CA LEU A 254 13.24 12.28 6.10
C LEU A 254 12.46 11.97 4.81
N PHE A 255 13.01 11.11 3.97
CA PHE A 255 12.35 10.68 2.74
C PHE A 255 11.50 9.43 3.00
N THR A 256 10.20 9.54 2.82
CA THR A 256 9.28 8.42 2.95
C THR A 256 8.38 8.27 1.72
N THR A 257 7.92 7.07 1.46
CA THR A 257 6.98 6.76 0.39
C THR A 257 5.96 5.72 0.84
N VAL A 258 4.96 5.46 0.02
CA VAL A 258 3.98 4.38 0.21
C VAL A 258 4.62 3.00 -0.04
N ASN A 259 3.89 1.93 0.26
CA ASN A 259 4.36 0.56 0.08
C ASN A 259 4.84 0.29 -1.36
N GLN A 260 6.08 -0.15 -1.49
CA GLN A 260 6.71 -0.47 -2.76
C GLN A 260 6.84 -1.99 -3.00
N TRP A 261 6.18 -2.81 -2.20
CA TRP A 261 6.18 -4.27 -2.31
C TRP A 261 7.56 -4.91 -2.44
N PHE A 262 8.58 -4.28 -1.82
CA PHE A 262 9.98 -4.74 -1.87
C PHE A 262 10.56 -4.80 -3.30
N ASP A 263 10.22 -3.81 -4.12
CA ASP A 263 10.78 -3.64 -5.46
C ASP A 263 12.28 -3.33 -5.37
N GLU A 264 13.10 -4.27 -5.83
CA GLU A 264 14.57 -4.15 -5.80
C GLU A 264 15.09 -3.09 -6.78
N SER A 265 14.28 -2.63 -7.73
CA SER A 265 14.69 -1.59 -8.69
C SER A 265 15.04 -0.26 -8.01
N ILE A 266 14.53 -0.02 -6.81
CA ILE A 266 14.84 1.15 -5.99
C ILE A 266 16.33 1.18 -5.54
N PHE A 267 17.02 0.02 -5.51
CA PHE A 267 18.42 -0.06 -5.12
C PHE A 267 19.38 0.51 -6.16
N TYR A 268 18.92 0.73 -7.39
CA TYR A 268 19.73 1.31 -8.46
C TYR A 268 19.81 2.84 -8.40
N GLU A 269 19.05 3.48 -7.53
CA GLU A 269 19.10 4.92 -7.29
C GLU A 269 20.24 5.28 -6.32
N ASN A 270 21.47 5.33 -6.81
CA ASN A 270 22.68 5.52 -5.99
C ASN A 270 22.74 6.85 -5.23
N THR A 271 21.96 7.85 -5.67
CA THR A 271 21.89 9.17 -5.04
C THR A 271 20.98 9.21 -3.81
N ILE A 272 20.15 8.19 -3.63
CA ILE A 272 19.22 8.09 -2.51
C ILE A 272 19.86 7.26 -1.39
N LYS A 273 20.19 7.90 -0.27
CA LYS A 273 20.81 7.24 0.89
C LYS A 273 19.84 6.25 1.56
N ASN A 274 18.67 6.76 1.94
CA ASN A 274 17.63 5.96 2.59
C ASN A 274 16.26 6.45 2.13
N ILE A 275 15.38 5.51 1.81
CA ILE A 275 13.96 5.77 1.69
C ILE A 275 13.21 4.82 2.63
N TYR A 276 12.24 5.36 3.35
CA TYR A 276 11.44 4.60 4.30
C TYR A 276 10.03 4.40 3.74
N TYR A 277 9.48 3.21 3.93
CA TYR A 277 8.12 2.91 3.50
C TYR A 277 7.48 1.83 4.38
N PRO A 278 6.14 1.86 4.53
CA PRO A 278 5.39 0.86 5.27
C PRO A 278 5.15 -0.37 4.40
N SER A 279 5.28 -1.55 4.95
CA SER A 279 4.93 -2.79 4.25
C SER A 279 4.59 -3.92 5.20
N VAL A 280 4.14 -5.03 4.62
CA VAL A 280 3.90 -6.30 5.31
C VAL A 280 5.21 -6.94 5.77
N ASN A 281 5.12 -8.05 6.51
CA ASN A 281 6.31 -8.74 6.98
C ASN A 281 7.18 -9.26 5.81
N TYR A 282 8.41 -8.76 5.68
CA TYR A 282 9.32 -9.09 4.58
C TYR A 282 9.68 -10.58 4.50
N LYS A 283 9.88 -11.22 5.66
CA LYS A 283 10.22 -12.66 5.72
C LYS A 283 9.07 -13.51 5.16
N GLU A 284 7.84 -13.17 5.55
CA GLU A 284 6.65 -13.88 5.09
C GLU A 284 6.37 -13.59 3.61
N PHE A 285 6.58 -12.34 3.16
CA PHE A 285 6.50 -11.97 1.75
C PHE A 285 7.45 -12.81 0.89
N ARG A 286 8.71 -12.93 1.28
CA ARG A 286 9.69 -13.75 0.56
C ARG A 286 9.32 -15.23 0.56
N ARG A 287 8.86 -15.75 1.70
CA ARG A 287 8.43 -17.16 1.81
C ARG A 287 7.25 -17.45 0.90
N TYR A 288 6.27 -16.57 0.88
CA TYR A 288 5.11 -16.68 -0.01
C TYR A 288 5.54 -16.70 -1.48
N ASN A 289 6.32 -15.73 -1.92
CA ASN A 289 6.80 -15.65 -3.30
C ASN A 289 7.57 -16.91 -3.72
N LYS A 290 8.42 -17.42 -2.83
CA LYS A 290 9.17 -18.67 -3.07
C LYS A 290 8.23 -19.85 -3.23
N ASN A 291 7.31 -20.07 -2.29
CA ASN A 291 6.36 -21.20 -2.33
C ASN A 291 5.46 -21.13 -3.55
N TYR A 292 5.00 -19.93 -3.89
CA TYR A 292 4.19 -19.71 -5.09
C TYR A 292 4.97 -20.07 -6.36
N TYR A 293 6.20 -19.58 -6.51
CA TYR A 293 7.04 -19.87 -7.66
C TYR A 293 7.41 -21.38 -7.76
N GLU A 294 7.73 -22.01 -6.66
CA GLU A 294 8.06 -23.44 -6.64
C GLU A 294 6.90 -24.29 -7.15
N ARG A 295 5.66 -23.89 -6.84
CA ARG A 295 4.46 -24.65 -7.24
C ARG A 295 3.96 -24.32 -8.63
N PHE A 296 3.88 -23.03 -8.98
CA PHE A 296 3.21 -22.56 -10.19
C PHE A 296 4.17 -22.08 -11.29
N LYS A 297 5.48 -22.01 -11.03
CA LYS A 297 6.53 -21.52 -11.94
C LYS A 297 6.27 -20.12 -12.48
N LYS A 298 5.54 -19.32 -11.71
CA LYS A 298 5.21 -17.91 -11.95
C LYS A 298 5.35 -17.13 -10.65
N TYR A 299 5.49 -15.82 -10.74
CA TYR A 299 5.40 -14.94 -9.57
C TYR A 299 3.94 -14.49 -9.36
N PRO A 300 3.50 -14.34 -8.11
CA PRO A 300 2.16 -13.83 -7.83
C PRO A 300 2.07 -12.34 -8.13
N ASN A 301 0.84 -11.86 -8.34
CA ASN A 301 0.57 -10.43 -8.19
C ASN A 301 0.63 -10.08 -6.68
N GLU A 302 1.32 -9.00 -6.32
CA GLU A 302 1.62 -8.64 -4.93
C GLU A 302 0.36 -8.46 -4.08
N ILE A 303 -0.71 -7.92 -4.68
CA ILE A 303 -1.98 -7.70 -3.96
C ILE A 303 -2.60 -9.00 -3.45
N THR A 304 -2.29 -10.14 -4.08
CA THR A 304 -2.86 -11.43 -3.73
C THR A 304 -2.19 -12.12 -2.55
N ILE A 305 -1.06 -11.58 -2.04
CA ILE A 305 -0.40 -12.15 -0.86
C ILE A 305 -1.32 -12.17 0.37
N LEU A 306 -2.15 -11.14 0.53
CA LEU A 306 -3.09 -11.05 1.65
C LEU A 306 -4.28 -12.01 1.55
N THR A 307 -4.36 -12.81 0.49
CA THR A 307 -5.29 -13.93 0.40
C THR A 307 -5.12 -14.93 1.55
N TYR A 308 -3.89 -15.13 2.02
CA TYR A 308 -3.63 -15.95 3.20
C TYR A 308 -4.38 -15.44 4.41
N ASP A 309 -4.27 -14.14 4.68
CA ASP A 309 -4.92 -13.52 5.83
C ASP A 309 -6.44 -13.44 5.65
N ALA A 310 -6.93 -13.29 4.40
CA ALA A 310 -8.35 -13.35 4.08
C ALA A 310 -8.93 -14.74 4.42
N LEU A 311 -8.31 -15.78 3.91
CA LEU A 311 -8.76 -17.16 4.19
C LEU A 311 -8.53 -17.56 5.64
N GLY A 312 -7.45 -17.09 6.25
CA GLY A 312 -7.19 -17.27 7.68
C GLY A 312 -8.28 -16.62 8.55
N LEU A 313 -8.74 -15.42 8.21
CA LEU A 313 -9.84 -14.73 8.89
C LEU A 313 -11.15 -15.53 8.75
N ILE A 314 -11.47 -15.96 7.53
CA ILE A 314 -12.68 -16.75 7.26
C ILE A 314 -12.64 -18.06 8.07
N TYR A 315 -11.54 -18.78 8.02
CA TYR A 315 -11.37 -20.04 8.74
C TYR A 315 -11.44 -19.86 10.26
N TYR A 316 -10.75 -18.84 10.79
CA TYR A 316 -10.79 -18.51 12.21
C TYR A 316 -12.20 -18.17 12.68
N ALA A 317 -12.92 -17.33 11.94
CA ALA A 317 -14.29 -16.94 12.26
C ALA A 317 -15.22 -18.16 12.25
N TRP A 318 -15.08 -19.04 11.26
CA TRP A 318 -15.87 -20.28 11.19
C TRP A 318 -15.59 -21.22 12.35
N LYS A 319 -14.33 -21.47 12.68
CA LYS A 319 -13.98 -22.35 13.82
C LYS A 319 -14.46 -21.80 15.16
N LYS A 320 -14.47 -20.47 15.29
CA LYS A 320 -14.92 -19.82 16.53
C LYS A 320 -16.45 -19.83 16.69
N ASN A 321 -17.18 -19.55 15.60
CA ASN A 321 -18.63 -19.37 15.66
C ASN A 321 -19.41 -20.64 15.30
N GLY A 322 -18.78 -21.60 14.62
CA GLY A 322 -19.45 -22.79 14.06
C GLY A 322 -20.22 -22.53 12.76
N TYR A 323 -20.46 -21.26 12.43
CA TYR A 323 -21.17 -20.80 11.22
C TYR A 323 -20.69 -19.43 10.78
N LEU A 324 -21.02 -19.03 9.53
CA LEU A 324 -20.77 -17.70 8.98
C LEU A 324 -21.99 -17.23 8.18
N ASN A 325 -22.68 -16.21 8.64
CA ASN A 325 -23.92 -15.72 8.04
C ASN A 325 -23.92 -14.22 7.73
N SER A 326 -23.13 -13.45 8.43
CA SER A 326 -23.14 -11.99 8.33
C SER A 326 -21.74 -11.40 8.50
N ILE A 327 -21.59 -10.12 8.16
CA ILE A 327 -20.34 -9.38 8.38
C ILE A 327 -19.94 -9.32 9.85
N ASN A 328 -20.92 -9.33 10.75
CA ASN A 328 -20.66 -9.28 12.21
C ASN A 328 -19.88 -10.48 12.73
N ASP A 329 -19.96 -11.62 12.04
CA ASP A 329 -19.23 -12.84 12.41
C ASP A 329 -17.70 -12.67 12.26
N PHE A 330 -17.26 -11.64 11.56
CA PHE A 330 -15.86 -11.33 11.30
C PHE A 330 -15.32 -10.13 12.11
N LEU A 331 -16.17 -9.33 12.75
CA LEU A 331 -15.76 -8.09 13.40
C LEU A 331 -15.25 -8.36 14.82
N PHE A 332 -14.00 -8.76 14.94
CA PHE A 332 -13.38 -9.05 16.24
C PHE A 332 -12.89 -7.76 16.93
N LYS A 333 -13.07 -7.70 18.26
CA LYS A 333 -12.62 -6.55 19.07
C LYS A 333 -11.09 -6.46 19.18
N ASN A 334 -10.43 -7.61 19.21
CA ASN A 334 -8.98 -7.70 19.32
C ASN A 334 -8.32 -7.67 17.94
N LYS A 335 -7.04 -7.29 17.92
CA LYS A 335 -6.22 -7.41 16.72
C LYS A 335 -6.17 -8.86 16.27
N ILE A 336 -6.22 -9.07 14.96
CA ILE A 336 -6.02 -10.35 14.31
C ILE A 336 -4.59 -10.41 13.80
N LYS A 337 -3.84 -11.35 14.31
CA LYS A 337 -2.50 -11.66 13.80
C LYS A 337 -2.65 -12.67 12.67
N GLY A 338 -2.59 -12.18 11.44
CA GLY A 338 -2.52 -12.99 10.23
C GLY A 338 -1.11 -13.57 10.05
N LYS A 339 -0.93 -14.29 8.96
CA LYS A 339 0.37 -14.83 8.56
C LYS A 339 1.26 -13.75 7.95
N ILE A 340 0.67 -12.92 7.12
CA ILE A 340 1.36 -11.88 6.37
C ILE A 340 1.37 -10.56 7.13
N GLY A 341 0.23 -10.19 7.73
CA GLY A 341 0.05 -8.95 8.45
C GLY A 341 -0.73 -9.09 9.75
N THR A 342 -0.78 -8.03 10.50
CA THR A 342 -1.64 -7.87 11.68
C THR A 342 -2.61 -6.74 11.40
N PHE A 343 -3.89 -6.96 11.67
CA PHE A 343 -4.91 -5.96 11.38
C PHE A 343 -5.97 -5.87 12.48
N SER A 344 -6.68 -4.78 12.48
CA SER A 344 -7.76 -4.50 13.43
C SER A 344 -8.95 -3.86 12.72
N PHE A 345 -10.14 -4.03 13.31
CA PHE A 345 -11.38 -3.42 12.85
C PHE A 345 -11.57 -2.11 13.59
N LYS A 346 -11.43 -0.98 12.92
CA LYS A 346 -11.56 0.38 13.50
C LYS A 346 -12.34 1.31 12.57
N ASN A 347 -13.20 2.12 13.17
CA ASN A 347 -13.95 3.16 12.43
C ASN A 347 -14.69 2.64 11.19
N GLY A 348 -15.23 1.41 11.28
CA GLY A 348 -15.95 0.78 10.17
C GLY A 348 -15.06 0.27 9.04
N LYS A 349 -13.74 0.18 9.24
CA LYS A 349 -12.74 -0.28 8.25
C LYS A 349 -11.71 -1.20 8.88
N VAL A 350 -10.98 -1.91 8.04
CA VAL A 350 -9.78 -2.66 8.44
C VAL A 350 -8.57 -1.74 8.39
N ILE A 351 -7.80 -1.74 9.48
CA ILE A 351 -6.51 -1.05 9.55
C ILE A 351 -5.41 -2.11 9.70
N GLN A 352 -4.53 -2.19 8.72
CA GLN A 352 -3.33 -3.02 8.75
C GLN A 352 -2.25 -2.35 9.61
N GLU A 353 -1.59 -3.12 10.46
CA GLU A 353 -0.36 -2.70 11.14
C GLU A 353 0.82 -3.02 10.24
N LEU A 354 1.50 -1.99 9.76
CA LEU A 354 2.60 -2.13 8.82
C LEU A 354 3.92 -1.82 9.52
N ASP A 355 4.92 -2.63 9.23
CA ASP A 355 6.28 -2.36 9.63
C ASP A 355 6.90 -1.31 8.71
N ILE A 356 7.77 -0.47 9.25
CA ILE A 356 8.56 0.47 8.44
C ILE A 356 9.83 -0.22 7.99
N TYR A 357 10.11 -0.14 6.70
CA TYR A 357 11.33 -0.63 6.09
C TYR A 357 12.12 0.52 5.49
N ARG A 358 13.42 0.36 5.46
CA ARG A 358 14.33 1.22 4.70
C ARG A 358 15.17 0.41 3.75
N THR A 359 15.60 1.04 2.67
CA THR A 359 16.65 0.50 1.81
C THR A 359 18.02 0.83 2.41
N SER A 360 18.89 -0.14 2.50
CA SER A 360 20.27 0.06 2.96
C SER A 360 21.18 -1.01 2.35
N ASN A 361 22.25 -0.59 1.67
CA ASN A 361 23.22 -1.50 1.05
C ASN A 361 22.55 -2.59 0.19
N LYS A 362 21.65 -2.21 -0.69
CA LYS A 362 20.86 -3.12 -1.54
C LYS A 362 20.07 -4.18 -0.76
N LYS A 363 19.58 -3.84 0.40
CA LYS A 363 18.74 -4.70 1.24
C LYS A 363 17.55 -3.91 1.79
N PHE A 364 16.47 -4.62 2.05
CA PHE A 364 15.35 -4.10 2.83
C PHE A 364 15.58 -4.44 4.31
N VAL A 365 15.65 -3.42 5.12
CA VAL A 365 15.93 -3.55 6.56
C VAL A 365 14.73 -3.00 7.31
N LYS A 366 14.17 -3.80 8.22
CA LYS A 366 13.13 -3.33 9.14
C LYS A 366 13.74 -2.29 10.08
N PHE A 367 13.04 -1.15 10.22
CA PHE A 367 13.45 -0.05 11.07
C PHE A 367 12.80 -0.15 12.45
#